data_5ed343214f126e0417fc13a998545f35
#
_entry.id   5ed343214f126e0417fc13a998545f35
#
_cell.length_a   1.000
_cell.length_b   1.000
_cell.length_c   1.000
_cell.angle_alpha   90.00
_cell.angle_beta   90.00
_cell.angle_gamma   90.00
#
_symmetry.space_group_name_H-M   'P 1'
#
loop_
_entity.id
_entity.type
_entity.pdbx_description
1 polymer ?
#
loop_
_entity_poly.entity_id
_entity_poly.type
_entity_poly.pdbx_seq_one_letter_code
_entity_poly.pdbx_strand_id
1 'polypeptide(L)'
;MKKCTHCGGSNLRKTAVPFDAEGFSVRTYVDNKTVRDPLEVLICMDCAHIEWFSEKLVDALKENDSRIAQLNTELETLKAKLTAEQEKLSAIDIKVAETEEKSKSLDITIREQQSLLNTIETLKEERYGIQEEIRTAEQSIRSLQSKLNNN
;
A
#
# COMPACT_ATOMS: atom_id res chain seq x y z
N MET A 1 -28.15 4.51 -21.06
CA MET A 1 -29.05 5.57 -20.53
C MET A 1 -29.06 5.48 -19.02
N LYS A 2 -28.84 6.61 -18.31
CA LYS A 2 -29.00 6.67 -16.84
C LYS A 2 -30.49 6.52 -16.49
N LYS A 3 -30.78 5.90 -15.36
CA LYS A 3 -32.13 5.74 -14.82
C LYS A 3 -32.17 6.42 -13.45
N CYS A 4 -33.32 6.93 -13.07
CA CYS A 4 -33.53 7.48 -11.74
C CYS A 4 -33.31 6.40 -10.69
N THR A 5 -32.49 6.68 -9.70
CA THR A 5 -32.15 5.73 -8.61
C THR A 5 -33.35 5.47 -7.69
N HIS A 6 -34.32 6.39 -7.66
CA HIS A 6 -35.50 6.29 -6.81
C HIS A 6 -36.64 5.50 -7.45
N CYS A 7 -37.05 5.82 -8.70
CA CYS A 7 -38.22 5.21 -9.35
C CYS A 7 -37.87 4.33 -10.56
N GLY A 8 -36.61 4.27 -10.99
CA GLY A 8 -36.18 3.53 -12.18
C GLY A 8 -36.56 4.18 -13.50
N GLY A 9 -37.26 5.32 -13.49
CA GLY A 9 -37.67 6.06 -14.68
C GLY A 9 -36.47 6.60 -15.49
N SER A 10 -36.64 6.71 -16.80
CA SER A 10 -35.62 7.20 -17.72
C SER A 10 -35.78 8.66 -18.13
N ASN A 11 -36.84 9.32 -17.66
CA ASN A 11 -37.15 10.71 -17.99
C ASN A 11 -36.33 11.67 -17.09
N LEU A 12 -35.01 11.68 -17.28
CA LEU A 12 -34.09 12.50 -16.52
C LEU A 12 -33.77 13.78 -17.28
N ARG A 13 -33.93 14.94 -16.64
CA ARG A 13 -33.54 16.24 -17.15
C ARG A 13 -32.26 16.68 -16.47
N LYS A 14 -31.22 16.94 -17.26
CA LYS A 14 -29.98 17.52 -16.81
C LYS A 14 -30.10 19.03 -16.79
N THR A 15 -29.76 19.68 -15.70
CA THR A 15 -29.63 21.11 -15.60
C THR A 15 -28.33 21.48 -14.89
N ALA A 16 -27.67 22.52 -15.34
CA ALA A 16 -26.55 23.13 -14.64
C ALA A 16 -27.09 24.11 -13.61
N VAL A 17 -26.68 24.03 -12.39
CA VAL A 17 -26.96 25.08 -11.41
C VAL A 17 -25.90 26.15 -11.61
N PRO A 18 -26.26 27.37 -12.02
CA PRO A 18 -25.31 28.46 -12.07
C PRO A 18 -24.83 28.74 -10.66
N PHE A 19 -23.53 28.60 -10.42
CA PHE A 19 -22.93 29.05 -9.18
C PHE A 19 -22.59 30.51 -9.31
N ASP A 20 -23.17 31.34 -8.47
CA ASP A 20 -22.68 32.71 -8.24
C ASP A 20 -21.28 32.63 -7.62
N ALA A 21 -20.52 33.71 -7.69
CA ALA A 21 -19.09 33.77 -7.38
C ALA A 21 -18.67 33.27 -5.98
N GLU A 22 -19.60 32.95 -5.10
CA GLU A 22 -19.41 32.35 -3.78
C GLU A 22 -19.66 30.82 -3.74
N GLY A 23 -19.70 30.20 -4.90
CA GLY A 23 -20.10 28.83 -5.17
C GLY A 23 -19.72 27.77 -4.14
N PHE A 24 -20.59 26.78 -4.01
CA PHE A 24 -20.34 25.56 -3.27
C PHE A 24 -19.04 24.92 -3.73
N SER A 25 -18.01 24.93 -2.89
CA SER A 25 -16.81 24.12 -3.07
C SER A 25 -17.04 22.77 -2.43
N VAL A 26 -17.15 21.73 -3.21
CA VAL A 26 -17.04 20.37 -2.69
C VAL A 26 -15.58 20.16 -2.35
N ARG A 27 -15.24 20.18 -1.06
CA ARG A 27 -13.93 19.72 -0.62
C ARG A 27 -13.97 18.19 -0.72
N THR A 28 -13.34 17.67 -1.75
CA THR A 28 -13.01 16.24 -1.73
C THR A 28 -11.79 16.08 -0.83
N TYR A 29 -11.87 15.21 0.14
CA TYR A 29 -10.73 14.81 0.97
C TYR A 29 -9.69 13.98 0.20
N VAL A 30 -9.85 13.80 -1.07
CA VAL A 30 -8.89 13.21 -1.98
C VAL A 30 -7.82 14.25 -2.28
N ASP A 31 -6.64 14.08 -1.72
CA ASP A 31 -5.43 14.93 -1.89
C ASP A 31 -5.53 16.37 -1.36
N ASN A 32 -6.43 16.70 -0.44
CA ASN A 32 -6.62 18.08 0.05
C ASN A 32 -6.84 19.13 -1.06
N LYS A 33 -7.19 18.71 -2.27
CA LYS A 33 -7.47 19.61 -3.38
C LYS A 33 -8.91 20.04 -3.35
N THR A 34 -9.13 21.36 -3.37
CA THR A 34 -10.46 21.92 -3.58
C THR A 34 -10.79 21.82 -5.07
N VAL A 35 -11.63 20.87 -5.45
CA VAL A 35 -12.15 20.79 -6.82
C VAL A 35 -13.33 21.75 -6.93
N ARG A 36 -13.15 22.87 -7.64
CA ARG A 36 -14.23 23.77 -8.04
C ARG A 36 -14.81 23.24 -9.34
N ASP A 37 -15.86 22.46 -9.24
CA ASP A 37 -16.54 21.91 -10.40
C ASP A 37 -18.01 22.29 -10.39
N PRO A 38 -18.60 22.66 -11.52
CA PRO A 38 -20.02 22.87 -11.60
C PRO A 38 -20.73 21.55 -11.28
N LEU A 39 -21.57 21.57 -10.26
CA LEU A 39 -22.43 20.44 -9.96
C LEU A 39 -23.51 20.35 -11.03
N GLU A 40 -23.63 19.18 -11.63
CA GLU A 40 -24.73 18.87 -12.50
C GLU A 40 -25.88 18.28 -11.68
N VAL A 41 -27.08 18.67 -12.01
CA VAL A 41 -28.30 18.24 -11.35
C VAL A 41 -29.11 17.42 -12.34
N LEU A 42 -29.44 16.21 -11.96
CA LEU A 42 -30.40 15.37 -12.68
C LEU A 42 -31.73 15.41 -11.94
N ILE A 43 -32.77 15.85 -12.62
CA ILE A 43 -34.12 15.90 -12.09
C ILE A 43 -34.93 14.81 -12.80
N CYS A 44 -35.49 13.89 -12.04
CA CYS A 44 -36.43 12.93 -12.58
C CYS A 44 -37.81 13.60 -12.78
N MET A 45 -38.27 13.66 -14.02
CA MET A 45 -39.56 14.28 -14.34
C MET A 45 -40.74 13.42 -13.97
N ASP A 46 -40.49 12.12 -13.66
CA ASP A 46 -41.57 11.18 -13.28
C ASP A 46 -41.87 11.23 -11.77
N CYS A 47 -40.86 11.44 -10.90
CA CYS A 47 -41.01 11.41 -9.45
C CYS A 47 -40.40 12.64 -8.73
N ALA A 48 -39.90 13.62 -9.46
CA ALA A 48 -39.26 14.82 -8.94
C ALA A 48 -38.00 14.57 -8.08
N HIS A 49 -37.44 13.35 -8.09
CA HIS A 49 -36.19 13.05 -7.39
C HIS A 49 -35.03 13.83 -8.01
N ILE A 50 -34.19 14.41 -7.17
CA ILE A 50 -33.04 15.25 -7.58
C ILE A 50 -31.76 14.53 -7.20
N GLU A 51 -30.89 14.30 -8.17
CA GLU A 51 -29.55 13.74 -7.97
C GLU A 51 -28.50 14.82 -8.32
N TRP A 52 -27.56 14.99 -7.42
CA TRP A 52 -26.41 15.87 -7.63
C TRP A 52 -25.23 15.03 -8.08
N PHE A 53 -24.55 15.47 -9.13
CA PHE A 53 -23.38 14.75 -9.55
C PHE A 53 -22.32 15.64 -10.20
N SER A 54 -21.04 15.25 -10.10
CA SER A 54 -19.91 15.87 -10.78
C SER A 54 -19.12 14.78 -11.50
N GLU A 55 -18.92 14.93 -12.80
CA GLU A 55 -18.13 13.96 -13.58
C GLU A 55 -16.68 13.92 -13.10
N LYS A 56 -16.07 15.09 -12.85
CA LYS A 56 -14.69 15.18 -12.37
C LYS A 56 -14.51 14.57 -10.97
N LEU A 57 -15.52 14.71 -10.10
CA LEU A 57 -15.47 14.05 -8.79
C LEU A 57 -15.50 12.53 -8.93
N VAL A 58 -16.33 12.01 -9.82
CA VAL A 58 -16.39 10.56 -10.09
C VAL A 58 -15.07 10.06 -10.64
N ASP A 59 -14.44 10.79 -11.55
CA ASP A 59 -13.16 10.41 -12.13
C ASP A 59 -12.04 10.52 -11.10
N ALA A 60 -12.00 11.55 -10.28
CA ALA A 60 -11.04 11.69 -9.19
C ALA A 60 -11.17 10.58 -8.14
N LEU A 61 -12.41 10.15 -7.83
CA LEU A 61 -12.64 9.01 -6.93
C LEU A 61 -12.12 7.70 -7.52
N LYS A 62 -12.36 7.45 -8.82
CA LYS A 62 -11.86 6.26 -9.51
C LYS A 62 -10.32 6.22 -9.56
N GLU A 63 -9.69 7.36 -9.83
CA GLU A 63 -8.22 7.48 -9.81
C GLU A 63 -7.68 7.19 -8.41
N ASN A 64 -8.32 7.70 -7.37
CA ASN A 64 -7.93 7.43 -5.99
C ASN A 64 -8.08 5.95 -5.62
N ASP A 65 -9.20 5.33 -5.97
CA ASP A 65 -9.43 3.89 -5.74
C ASP A 65 -8.36 3.05 -6.44
N SER A 66 -8.00 3.40 -7.68
CA SER A 66 -6.92 2.74 -8.42
C SER A 66 -5.57 2.89 -7.72
N ARG A 67 -5.26 4.10 -7.22
CA ARG A 67 -4.03 4.38 -6.47
C ARG A 67 -3.97 3.59 -5.15
N ILE A 68 -5.07 3.55 -4.41
CA ILE A 68 -5.17 2.77 -3.17
C ILE A 68 -4.97 1.27 -3.45
N ALA A 69 -5.56 0.75 -4.53
CA ALA A 69 -5.38 -0.65 -4.93
C ALA A 69 -3.91 -0.96 -5.28
N GLN A 70 -3.22 -0.04 -5.97
CA GLN A 70 -1.79 -0.18 -6.27
C GLN A 70 -0.93 -0.19 -5.00
N LEU A 71 -1.16 0.75 -4.08
CA LEU A 71 -0.43 0.83 -2.81
C LEU A 71 -0.65 -0.43 -1.95
N ASN A 72 -1.85 -0.97 -1.93
CA ASN A 72 -2.14 -2.23 -1.23
C ASN A 72 -1.38 -3.42 -1.85
N THR A 73 -1.32 -3.50 -3.19
CA THR A 73 -0.57 -4.55 -3.88
C THR A 73 0.94 -4.45 -3.58
N GLU A 74 1.48 -3.25 -3.60
CA GLU A 74 2.88 -2.99 -3.23
C GLU A 74 3.18 -3.38 -1.78
N LEU A 75 2.27 -3.03 -0.87
CA LEU A 75 2.37 -3.38 0.55
C LEU A 75 2.40 -4.89 0.77
N GLU A 76 1.52 -5.66 0.12
CA GLU A 76 1.50 -7.12 0.24
C GLU A 76 2.78 -7.75 -0.36
N THR A 77 3.30 -7.21 -1.45
CA THR A 77 4.57 -7.64 -2.04
C THR A 77 5.74 -7.44 -1.08
N LEU A 78 5.81 -6.27 -0.42
CA LEU A 78 6.85 -5.99 0.57
C LEU A 78 6.74 -6.85 1.82
N LYS A 79 5.52 -7.13 2.29
CA LYS A 79 5.30 -8.05 3.41
C LYS A 79 5.78 -9.46 3.09
N ALA A 80 5.47 -9.97 1.89
CA ALA A 80 5.93 -11.28 1.46
C ALA A 80 7.46 -11.33 1.37
N LYS A 81 8.10 -10.27 0.85
CA LYS A 81 9.58 -10.16 0.84
C LYS A 81 10.14 -10.17 2.25
N LEU A 82 9.56 -9.39 3.17
CA LEU A 82 10.00 -9.33 4.57
C LEU A 82 9.96 -10.71 5.23
N THR A 83 8.87 -11.46 5.03
CA THR A 83 8.74 -12.83 5.56
C THR A 83 9.83 -13.76 5.02
N ALA A 84 10.10 -13.70 3.71
CA ALA A 84 11.15 -14.50 3.10
C ALA A 84 12.55 -14.17 3.66
N GLU A 85 12.87 -12.89 3.89
CA GLU A 85 14.15 -12.50 4.49
C GLU A 85 14.25 -12.92 5.96
N GLN A 86 13.16 -12.88 6.72
CA GLN A 86 13.11 -13.38 8.10
C GLN A 86 13.34 -14.91 8.18
N GLU A 87 12.79 -15.66 7.22
CA GLU A 87 13.05 -17.11 7.11
C GLU A 87 14.53 -17.41 6.80
N LYS A 88 15.14 -16.65 5.88
CA LYS A 88 16.57 -16.76 5.57
C LYS A 88 17.43 -16.45 6.81
N LEU A 89 17.10 -15.39 7.53
CA LEU A 89 17.80 -15.01 8.75
C LEU A 89 17.76 -16.14 9.79
N SER A 90 16.59 -16.72 10.00
CA SER A 90 16.40 -17.85 10.91
C SER A 90 17.25 -19.07 10.50
N ALA A 91 17.31 -19.37 9.20
CA ALA A 91 18.12 -20.46 8.67
C ALA A 91 19.64 -20.22 8.88
N ILE A 92 20.09 -18.97 8.75
CA ILE A 92 21.49 -18.61 9.01
C ILE A 92 21.80 -18.70 10.51
N ASP A 93 20.92 -18.24 11.39
CA ASP A 93 21.09 -18.32 12.83
C ASP A 93 21.28 -19.79 13.29
N ILE A 94 20.50 -20.71 12.71
CA ILE A 94 20.65 -22.15 12.96
C ILE A 94 22.04 -22.65 12.50
N LYS A 95 22.45 -22.30 11.27
CA LYS A 95 23.76 -22.71 10.74
C LYS A 95 24.94 -22.16 11.57
N VAL A 96 24.84 -20.92 12.02
CA VAL A 96 25.86 -20.32 12.90
C VAL A 96 25.95 -21.11 14.19
N ALA A 97 24.82 -21.40 14.85
CA ALA A 97 24.77 -22.14 16.10
C ALA A 97 25.38 -23.55 15.94
N GLU A 98 25.00 -24.29 14.90
CA GLU A 98 25.55 -25.63 14.61
C GLU A 98 27.06 -25.58 14.33
N THR A 99 27.53 -24.57 13.61
CA THR A 99 28.96 -24.43 13.28
C THR A 99 29.78 -24.03 14.51
N GLU A 100 29.23 -23.14 15.37
CA GLU A 100 29.84 -22.76 16.64
C GLU A 100 29.94 -23.97 17.59
N GLU A 101 28.93 -24.82 17.64
CA GLU A 101 28.97 -26.07 18.45
C GLU A 101 30.02 -27.03 17.94
N LYS A 102 30.09 -27.26 16.61
CA LYS A 102 31.14 -28.09 16.00
C LYS A 102 32.56 -27.57 16.29
N SER A 103 32.74 -26.23 16.26
CA SER A 103 34.07 -25.63 16.51
C SER A 103 34.59 -25.82 17.95
N LYS A 104 33.71 -26.13 18.89
CA LYS A 104 34.03 -26.39 20.31
C LYS A 104 34.33 -27.86 20.60
N SER A 105 34.15 -28.76 19.63
CA SER A 105 34.45 -30.17 19.80
C SER A 105 35.94 -30.40 20.05
N LEU A 106 36.28 -31.27 21.01
CA LEU A 106 37.65 -31.61 21.36
C LEU A 106 38.34 -32.54 20.35
N ASP A 107 37.57 -33.15 19.45
CA ASP A 107 38.05 -34.16 18.49
C ASP A 107 38.43 -33.62 17.14
N ILE A 108 38.45 -32.27 16.96
CA ILE A 108 38.79 -31.62 15.70
C ILE A 108 40.25 -31.15 15.66
N THR A 109 40.86 -31.21 14.49
CA THR A 109 42.20 -30.67 14.27
C THR A 109 42.22 -29.15 14.27
N ILE A 110 43.38 -28.54 14.58
CA ILE A 110 43.55 -27.07 14.54
C ILE A 110 43.18 -26.49 13.17
N ARG A 111 43.46 -27.18 12.08
CA ARG A 111 43.14 -26.77 10.72
C ARG A 111 41.62 -26.76 10.46
N GLU A 112 40.93 -27.77 10.94
CA GLU A 112 39.46 -27.87 10.85
C GLU A 112 38.80 -26.76 11.69
N GLN A 113 39.32 -26.54 12.91
CA GLN A 113 38.83 -25.46 13.76
C GLN A 113 38.95 -24.08 13.08
N GLN A 114 40.11 -23.79 12.45
CA GLN A 114 40.31 -22.54 11.72
C GLN A 114 39.34 -22.42 10.54
N SER A 115 39.08 -23.51 9.81
CA SER A 115 38.12 -23.54 8.72
C SER A 115 36.69 -23.24 9.20
N LEU A 116 36.28 -23.81 10.34
CA LEU A 116 34.97 -23.55 10.93
C LEU A 116 34.84 -22.08 11.39
N LEU A 117 35.88 -21.49 11.99
CA LEU A 117 35.88 -20.09 12.39
C LEU A 117 35.72 -19.16 11.21
N ASN A 118 36.42 -19.40 10.10
CA ASN A 118 36.25 -18.61 8.87
C ASN A 118 34.82 -18.75 8.31
N THR A 119 34.23 -19.95 8.38
CA THR A 119 32.82 -20.17 7.98
C THR A 119 31.85 -19.37 8.86
N ILE A 120 32.06 -19.34 10.17
CA ILE A 120 31.27 -18.56 11.12
C ILE A 120 31.33 -17.06 10.77
N GLU A 121 32.52 -16.55 10.45
CA GLU A 121 32.69 -15.14 10.08
C GLU A 121 31.90 -14.79 8.81
N THR A 122 32.01 -15.62 7.77
CA THR A 122 31.22 -15.46 6.52
C THR A 122 29.71 -15.50 6.79
N LEU A 123 29.25 -16.44 7.61
CA LEU A 123 27.81 -16.50 7.96
C LEU A 123 27.35 -15.28 8.76
N LYS A 124 28.19 -14.72 9.61
CA LYS A 124 27.90 -13.49 10.37
C LYS A 124 27.81 -12.26 9.45
N GLU A 125 28.66 -12.19 8.42
CA GLU A 125 28.57 -11.14 7.40
C GLU A 125 27.27 -11.25 6.58
N GLU A 126 26.93 -12.46 6.13
CA GLU A 126 25.67 -12.74 5.42
C GLU A 126 24.45 -12.38 6.28
N ARG A 127 24.47 -12.77 7.55
CA ARG A 127 23.46 -12.42 8.54
C ARG A 127 23.24 -10.92 8.65
N TYR A 128 24.34 -10.16 8.73
CA TYR A 128 24.27 -8.70 8.81
C TYR A 128 23.64 -8.10 7.54
N GLY A 129 24.01 -8.57 6.36
CA GLY A 129 23.41 -8.14 5.10
C GLY A 129 21.89 -8.33 5.07
N ILE A 130 21.40 -9.51 5.49
CA ILE A 130 19.96 -9.81 5.57
C ILE A 130 19.26 -8.92 6.62
N GLN A 131 19.89 -8.64 7.75
CA GLN A 131 19.31 -7.73 8.75
C GLN A 131 19.09 -6.32 8.19
N GLU A 132 20.01 -5.80 7.39
CA GLU A 132 19.84 -4.50 6.72
C GLU A 132 18.75 -4.52 5.65
N GLU A 133 18.58 -5.63 4.91
CA GLU A 133 17.45 -5.80 3.98
C GLU A 133 16.10 -5.81 4.69
N ILE A 134 16.00 -6.53 5.82
CA ILE A 134 14.82 -6.55 6.68
C ILE A 134 14.46 -5.13 7.15
N ARG A 135 15.45 -4.41 7.68
CA ARG A 135 15.27 -3.04 8.17
C ARG A 135 14.76 -2.10 7.06
N THR A 136 15.32 -2.22 5.87
CA THR A 136 14.91 -1.43 4.70
C THR A 136 13.47 -1.75 4.29
N ALA A 137 13.10 -3.03 4.27
CA ALA A 137 11.74 -3.47 3.97
C ALA A 137 10.73 -2.94 5.01
N GLU A 138 11.06 -3.01 6.30
CA GLU A 138 10.23 -2.48 7.38
C GLU A 138 10.00 -0.97 7.26
N GLN A 139 11.05 -0.20 6.93
CA GLN A 139 10.92 1.24 6.71
C GLN A 139 10.01 1.55 5.52
N SER A 140 10.13 0.79 4.42
CA SER A 140 9.30 0.94 3.24
C SER A 140 7.82 0.62 3.55
N ILE A 141 7.56 -0.45 4.31
CA ILE A 141 6.22 -0.83 4.77
C ILE A 141 5.59 0.29 5.61
N ARG A 142 6.32 0.86 6.58
CA ARG A 142 5.84 1.98 7.41
C ARG A 142 5.51 3.21 6.57
N SER A 143 6.35 3.53 5.58
CA SER A 143 6.11 4.64 4.64
C SER A 143 4.82 4.45 3.83
N LEU A 144 4.59 3.24 3.29
CA LEU A 144 3.38 2.92 2.54
C LEU A 144 2.12 2.96 3.42
N GLN A 145 2.20 2.41 4.63
CA GLN A 145 1.09 2.47 5.60
C GLN A 145 0.73 3.92 5.95
N SER A 146 1.72 4.79 6.15
CA SER A 146 1.48 6.22 6.37
C SER A 146 0.78 6.88 5.19
N LYS A 147 1.15 6.54 3.94
CA LYS A 147 0.48 7.05 2.74
C LYS A 147 -0.96 6.57 2.64
N LEU A 148 -1.23 5.31 2.99
CA LEU A 148 -2.58 4.74 2.99
C LEU A 148 -3.49 5.38 4.05
N ASN A 149 -2.95 5.68 5.24
CA ASN A 149 -3.73 6.29 6.34
C ASN A 149 -4.01 7.78 6.13
N ASN A 150 -3.27 8.46 5.25
CA ASN A 150 -3.42 9.89 4.97
C ASN A 150 -4.27 10.16 3.71
N ASN A 151 -4.84 9.13 3.10
CA ASN A 151 -5.81 9.20 1.99
C ASN A 151 -7.22 8.92 2.47
#